data_a3d62763043602ee78d560c71baaa692
#
_entry.id   a3d62763043602ee78d560c71baaa692
#
_cell.length_a   1.000
_cell.length_b   1.000
_cell.length_c   1.000
_cell.angle_alpha   90.00
_cell.angle_beta   90.00
_cell.angle_gamma   90.00
#
_symmetry.space_group_name_H-M   'P 1'
#
loop_
_entity.id
_entity.type
_entity.pdbx_description
1 polymer ?
#
loop_
_entity_poly.entity_id
_entity_poly.type
_entity_poly.pdbx_seq_one_letter_code
_entity_poly.pdbx_strand_id
1 'polypeptide(L)'
;MLRRIELICLIGAAAILAGARPAFTQVGSPPTMGPSMPSDINPQSGFRLPLPKREDLDEAGKAHYDRATVPGASIAGLQGPTGIGLYSPKASAHARALNRYLRFEAGFAPRIREIAILTTAREMDSQFEWSAHEPEALKEGVEPRVIDVIKHRLSTAGLDETDATVIEFGRQIFRDHKVTPETFAKVKTLFGPNKLVELVMLMGNYAGTAALLTAVDMQLHPGQKPLLPIP
;
A
#
# COMPACT_ATOMS: atom_id res chain seq x y z
N MET A 1 -34.20 -69.52 2.43
CA MET A 1 -34.18 -70.33 3.66
C MET A 1 -33.83 -69.41 4.76
N LEU A 2 -34.80 -68.92 5.57
CA LEU A 2 -35.12 -69.34 6.94
C LEU A 2 -33.92 -69.08 7.90
N ARG A 3 -33.95 -68.30 8.98
CA ARG A 3 -35.01 -68.07 9.99
C ARG A 3 -34.76 -66.80 10.79
N ARG A 4 -35.85 -66.16 11.19
CA ARG A 4 -36.04 -65.27 12.28
C ARG A 4 -35.65 -65.90 13.64
N ILE A 5 -35.15 -65.10 14.57
CA ILE A 5 -35.47 -65.21 16.00
C ILE A 5 -35.60 -63.84 16.58
N GLU A 6 -36.77 -63.47 17.03
CA GLU A 6 -37.09 -62.40 17.96
C GLU A 6 -36.80 -62.87 19.37
N LEU A 7 -36.34 -61.98 20.21
CA LEU A 7 -36.52 -62.11 21.67
C LEU A 7 -36.75 -60.74 22.30
N ILE A 8 -37.87 -60.66 22.94
CA ILE A 8 -38.47 -59.58 23.72
C ILE A 8 -37.99 -59.69 25.18
N CYS A 9 -37.92 -58.54 25.86
CA CYS A 9 -38.10 -58.27 27.30
C CYS A 9 -36.93 -57.46 27.89
N LEU A 10 -37.05 -56.49 28.74
CA LEU A 10 -38.11 -55.98 29.64
C LEU A 10 -37.68 -54.58 30.17
N ILE A 11 -38.63 -53.79 30.50
CA ILE A 11 -38.70 -52.48 31.11
C ILE A 11 -37.83 -52.32 32.35
N GLY A 12 -37.11 -51.20 32.42
CA GLY A 12 -36.52 -50.66 33.64
C GLY A 12 -36.53 -49.14 33.62
N ALA A 13 -37.57 -48.51 34.19
CA ALA A 13 -37.64 -47.08 34.29
C ALA A 13 -36.77 -46.58 35.46
N ALA A 14 -35.74 -45.86 35.19
CA ALA A 14 -35.02 -45.08 36.20
C ALA A 14 -35.17 -43.58 35.88
N ALA A 15 -35.92 -42.89 36.71
CA ALA A 15 -36.06 -41.44 36.68
C ALA A 15 -34.75 -40.78 37.12
N ILE A 16 -34.07 -40.10 36.23
CA ILE A 16 -32.93 -39.25 36.55
C ILE A 16 -33.42 -37.83 36.58
N LEU A 17 -33.40 -37.26 37.79
CA LEU A 17 -33.59 -35.82 38.01
C LEU A 17 -32.59 -34.98 37.20
N ALA A 18 -33.08 -34.27 36.21
CA ALA A 18 -32.31 -33.28 35.48
C ALA A 18 -32.06 -32.04 36.33
N GLY A 19 -30.89 -31.95 36.96
CA GLY A 19 -30.40 -30.73 37.58
C GLY A 19 -30.09 -29.69 36.48
N ALA A 20 -30.85 -28.60 36.45
CA ALA A 20 -30.59 -27.47 35.60
C ALA A 20 -29.23 -26.83 35.96
N ARG A 21 -28.22 -26.95 35.11
CA ARG A 21 -26.98 -26.19 35.20
C ARG A 21 -27.27 -24.75 34.78
N PRO A 22 -26.84 -23.72 35.54
CA PRO A 22 -26.94 -22.34 35.07
C PRO A 22 -26.08 -22.16 33.83
N ALA A 23 -26.67 -21.65 32.75
CA ALA A 23 -25.94 -21.23 31.56
C ALA A 23 -25.00 -20.09 31.93
N PHE A 24 -23.70 -20.35 31.95
CA PHE A 24 -22.69 -19.29 31.95
C PHE A 24 -22.81 -18.53 30.63
N THR A 25 -23.40 -17.34 30.70
CA THR A 25 -23.33 -16.36 29.61
C THR A 25 -21.86 -16.01 29.42
N GLN A 26 -21.24 -16.48 28.35
CA GLN A 26 -19.95 -15.98 27.92
C GLN A 26 -20.12 -14.48 27.66
N VAL A 27 -19.58 -13.67 28.55
CA VAL A 27 -19.37 -12.25 28.29
C VAL A 27 -18.36 -12.19 27.16
N GLY A 28 -18.83 -11.85 25.96
CA GLY A 28 -17.97 -11.66 24.80
C GLY A 28 -16.87 -10.68 25.17
N SER A 29 -15.64 -11.05 24.90
CA SER A 29 -14.51 -10.12 25.04
C SER A 29 -14.86 -8.82 24.33
N PRO A 30 -14.58 -7.65 24.93
CA PRO A 30 -14.82 -6.38 24.24
C PRO A 30 -14.06 -6.39 22.92
N PRO A 31 -14.62 -5.80 21.85
CA PRO A 31 -13.93 -5.72 20.58
C PRO A 31 -12.57 -5.07 20.82
N THR A 32 -11.50 -5.72 20.37
CA THR A 32 -10.15 -5.15 20.35
C THR A 32 -10.24 -3.87 19.53
N MET A 33 -10.21 -2.73 20.19
CA MET A 33 -10.08 -1.44 19.51
C MET A 33 -8.78 -1.51 18.71
N GLY A 34 -8.87 -1.29 17.41
CA GLY A 34 -7.69 -1.09 16.58
C GLY A 34 -6.78 0.00 17.16
N PRO A 35 -5.51 0.07 16.77
CA PRO A 35 -4.60 1.06 17.31
C PRO A 35 -5.25 2.44 17.22
N SER A 36 -5.36 3.13 18.35
CA SER A 36 -5.90 4.49 18.41
C SER A 36 -4.98 5.42 17.60
N MET A 37 -5.58 6.34 16.84
CA MET A 37 -4.81 7.37 16.13
C MET A 37 -3.86 8.09 17.10
N PRO A 38 -2.58 8.30 16.76
CA PRO A 38 -1.66 9.03 17.62
C PRO A 38 -2.20 10.44 17.95
N SER A 39 -1.91 10.93 19.15
CA SER A 39 -2.50 12.17 19.67
C SER A 39 -2.07 13.45 18.93
N ASP A 40 -0.97 13.39 18.20
CA ASP A 40 -0.43 14.49 17.39
C ASP A 40 -0.89 14.47 15.93
N ILE A 41 -1.74 13.50 15.57
CA ILE A 41 -2.32 13.43 14.23
C ILE A 41 -3.62 14.22 14.18
N ASN A 42 -3.72 15.12 13.20
CA ASN A 42 -4.97 15.82 12.94
C ASN A 42 -5.99 14.87 12.28
N PRO A 43 -7.19 14.69 12.87
CA PRO A 43 -8.15 13.69 12.39
C PRO A 43 -8.77 14.00 11.02
N GLN A 44 -8.72 15.26 10.55
CA GLN A 44 -9.25 15.64 9.24
C GLN A 44 -8.25 15.40 8.11
N SER A 45 -6.97 15.63 8.37
CA SER A 45 -5.91 15.45 7.38
C SER A 45 -5.35 14.02 7.38
N GLY A 46 -5.38 13.33 8.52
CA GLY A 46 -4.72 12.04 8.72
C GLY A 46 -3.19 12.17 8.85
N PHE A 47 -2.66 13.37 9.10
CA PHE A 47 -1.24 13.63 9.35
C PHE A 47 -1.04 14.75 10.37
N ARG A 48 0.20 15.03 10.78
CA ARG A 48 0.52 15.98 11.86
C ARG A 48 0.09 17.42 11.62
N LEU A 49 -0.12 17.85 10.40
CA LEU A 49 -0.54 19.20 10.07
C LEU A 49 -2.05 19.25 9.74
N PRO A 50 -2.81 20.27 10.20
CA PRO A 50 -4.20 20.43 9.80
C PRO A 50 -4.28 20.74 8.28
N LEU A 51 -5.38 20.38 7.63
CA LEU A 51 -5.58 20.83 6.24
C LEU A 51 -5.78 22.34 6.20
N PRO A 52 -5.03 23.07 5.34
CA PRO A 52 -5.32 24.48 5.11
C PRO A 52 -6.76 24.65 4.60
N LYS A 53 -7.46 25.64 5.10
CA LYS A 53 -8.79 25.97 4.58
C LYS A 53 -8.66 26.58 3.19
N ARG A 54 -9.61 26.25 2.30
CA ARG A 54 -9.57 26.72 0.93
C ARG A 54 -9.52 28.26 0.83
N GLU A 55 -10.28 28.94 1.71
CA GLU A 55 -10.35 30.41 1.77
C GLU A 55 -9.04 31.08 2.15
N ASP A 56 -8.16 30.40 2.89
CA ASP A 56 -6.88 30.92 3.35
C ASP A 56 -5.74 30.73 2.32
N LEU A 57 -6.03 30.02 1.22
CA LEU A 57 -5.05 29.72 0.18
C LEU A 57 -4.96 30.83 -0.86
N ASP A 58 -3.76 31.01 -1.44
CA ASP A 58 -3.61 31.80 -2.65
C ASP A 58 -4.30 31.14 -3.87
N GLU A 59 -4.35 31.82 -5.01
CA GLU A 59 -5.03 31.27 -6.20
C GLU A 59 -4.44 29.94 -6.68
N ALA A 60 -3.14 29.75 -6.56
CA ALA A 60 -2.48 28.47 -6.89
C ALA A 60 -2.88 27.36 -5.92
N GLY A 61 -2.96 27.69 -4.65
CA GLY A 61 -3.44 26.77 -3.59
C GLY A 61 -4.93 26.42 -3.75
N LYS A 62 -5.81 27.40 -4.04
CA LYS A 62 -7.23 27.15 -4.33
C LYS A 62 -7.40 26.22 -5.52
N ALA A 63 -6.70 26.50 -6.61
CA ALA A 63 -6.73 25.64 -7.79
C ALA A 63 -6.17 24.23 -7.52
N HIS A 64 -5.21 24.07 -6.60
CA HIS A 64 -4.73 22.79 -6.14
C HIS A 64 -5.79 22.05 -5.30
N TYR A 65 -6.39 22.75 -4.34
CA TYR A 65 -7.45 22.22 -3.47
C TYR A 65 -8.63 21.71 -4.31
N ASP A 66 -9.13 22.55 -5.21
CA ASP A 66 -10.28 22.24 -6.05
C ASP A 66 -10.03 21.00 -6.92
N ARG A 67 -8.85 20.87 -7.51
CA ARG A 67 -8.48 19.64 -8.25
C ARG A 67 -8.43 18.40 -7.37
N ALA A 68 -7.93 18.52 -6.14
CA ALA A 68 -7.79 17.40 -5.23
C ALA A 68 -9.14 16.86 -4.73
N THR A 69 -10.16 17.70 -4.71
CA THR A 69 -11.52 17.35 -4.26
C THR A 69 -12.41 16.82 -5.38
N VAL A 70 -11.95 16.83 -6.64
CA VAL A 70 -12.69 16.20 -7.74
C VAL A 70 -12.69 14.67 -7.53
N PRO A 71 -13.84 14.00 -7.54
CA PRO A 71 -13.90 12.55 -7.41
C PRO A 71 -13.02 11.84 -8.45
N GLY A 72 -12.16 10.94 -8.01
CA GLY A 72 -11.27 10.16 -8.88
C GLY A 72 -10.02 10.90 -9.39
N ALA A 73 -9.83 12.18 -9.08
CA ALA A 73 -8.66 12.94 -9.51
C ALA A 73 -7.36 12.56 -8.78
N SER A 74 -7.48 11.92 -7.63
CA SER A 74 -6.35 11.42 -6.84
C SER A 74 -6.73 10.12 -6.14
N ILE A 75 -5.80 9.19 -6.05
CA ILE A 75 -5.98 7.91 -5.32
C ILE A 75 -6.25 8.17 -3.83
N ALA A 76 -5.60 9.18 -3.27
CA ALA A 76 -5.62 9.48 -1.83
C ALA A 76 -6.41 10.75 -1.46
N GLY A 77 -6.90 11.52 -2.44
CA GLY A 77 -7.60 12.79 -2.16
C GLY A 77 -6.73 13.79 -1.38
N LEU A 78 -7.35 14.48 -0.42
CA LEU A 78 -6.64 15.42 0.46
C LEU A 78 -5.91 14.72 1.62
N GLN A 79 -6.27 13.51 1.97
CA GLN A 79 -5.53 12.69 2.93
C GLN A 79 -4.43 11.93 2.18
N GLY A 80 -3.29 12.59 1.98
CA GLY A 80 -2.17 12.05 1.23
C GLY A 80 -1.22 13.17 0.77
N PRO A 81 -0.30 12.87 -0.17
CA PRO A 81 0.69 13.84 -0.66
C PRO A 81 0.05 15.13 -1.20
N THR A 82 -1.15 15.02 -1.75
CA THR A 82 -1.89 16.17 -2.30
C THR A 82 -2.28 17.19 -1.22
N GLY A 83 -2.77 16.72 -0.06
CA GLY A 83 -3.10 17.62 1.05
C GLY A 83 -1.87 18.26 1.68
N ILE A 84 -0.77 17.49 1.82
CA ILE A 84 0.51 18.05 2.28
C ILE A 84 0.99 19.15 1.32
N GLY A 85 0.80 18.93 0.02
CA GLY A 85 1.19 19.87 -1.04
C GLY A 85 0.50 21.23 -0.98
N LEU A 86 -0.62 21.37 -0.24
CA LEU A 86 -1.29 22.65 -0.03
C LEU A 86 -0.43 23.64 0.78
N TYR A 87 0.51 23.15 1.58
CA TYR A 87 1.46 23.98 2.31
C TYR A 87 2.54 24.62 1.42
N SER A 88 2.76 24.07 0.23
CA SER A 88 3.70 24.62 -0.75
C SER A 88 3.16 24.46 -2.17
N PRO A 89 2.14 25.25 -2.57
CA PRO A 89 1.45 25.09 -3.84
C PRO A 89 2.36 25.18 -5.06
N LYS A 90 3.36 26.06 -5.01
CA LYS A 90 4.35 26.25 -6.09
C LYS A 90 5.23 25.01 -6.27
N ALA A 91 5.88 24.52 -5.20
CA ALA A 91 6.69 23.31 -5.27
C ALA A 91 5.85 22.09 -5.69
N SER A 92 4.63 21.97 -5.14
CA SER A 92 3.71 20.89 -5.48
C SER A 92 3.26 20.92 -6.94
N ALA A 93 3.17 22.09 -7.55
CA ALA A 93 2.87 22.19 -8.98
C ALA A 93 3.97 21.54 -9.84
N HIS A 94 5.24 21.79 -9.53
CA HIS A 94 6.37 21.17 -10.22
C HIS A 94 6.45 19.67 -9.96
N ALA A 95 6.31 19.25 -8.70
CA ALA A 95 6.30 17.82 -8.33
C ALA A 95 5.19 17.04 -9.04
N ARG A 96 3.98 17.59 -9.12
CA ARG A 96 2.85 16.98 -9.86
C ARG A 96 3.10 16.93 -11.36
N ALA A 97 3.68 17.96 -11.95
CA ALA A 97 4.01 17.97 -13.37
C ALA A 97 5.02 16.88 -13.70
N LEU A 98 6.08 16.74 -12.89
CA LEU A 98 7.06 15.67 -13.02
C LEU A 98 6.42 14.29 -12.83
N ASN A 99 5.63 14.11 -11.77
CA ASN A 99 4.94 12.84 -11.49
C ASN A 99 4.02 12.43 -12.67
N ARG A 100 3.24 13.37 -13.19
CA ARG A 100 2.37 13.11 -14.34
C ARG A 100 3.16 12.67 -15.57
N TYR A 101 4.24 13.37 -15.90
CA TYR A 101 5.10 13.02 -17.01
C TYR A 101 5.66 11.61 -16.85
N LEU A 102 6.29 11.32 -15.71
CA LEU A 102 6.94 10.03 -15.45
C LEU A 102 5.96 8.86 -15.45
N ARG A 103 4.72 9.08 -14.96
CA ARG A 103 3.72 8.02 -14.89
C ARG A 103 3.01 7.76 -16.21
N PHE A 104 2.75 8.79 -17.00
CA PHE A 104 1.80 8.69 -18.10
C PHE A 104 2.34 9.12 -19.46
N GLU A 105 3.42 9.89 -19.50
CA GLU A 105 3.96 10.47 -20.73
C GLU A 105 5.36 9.91 -21.07
N ALA A 106 6.14 9.47 -20.10
CA ALA A 106 7.46 8.88 -20.32
C ALA A 106 7.43 7.53 -21.05
N GLY A 107 6.26 6.92 -21.23
CA GLY A 107 6.06 5.73 -22.06
C GLY A 107 6.57 4.43 -21.42
N PHE A 108 6.58 4.33 -20.09
CA PHE A 108 6.71 3.05 -19.40
C PHE A 108 5.43 2.23 -19.52
N ALA A 109 5.56 0.92 -19.73
CA ALA A 109 4.43 0.03 -19.59
C ALA A 109 3.84 0.18 -18.17
N PRO A 110 2.50 0.29 -18.03
CA PRO A 110 1.87 0.51 -16.71
C PRO A 110 2.32 -0.48 -15.65
N ARG A 111 2.45 -1.74 -16.02
CA ARG A 111 2.96 -2.81 -15.17
C ARG A 111 4.38 -2.55 -14.64
N ILE A 112 5.30 -2.14 -15.50
CA ILE A 112 6.70 -1.84 -15.12
C ILE A 112 6.79 -0.62 -14.22
N ARG A 113 5.96 0.39 -14.50
CA ARG A 113 5.81 1.57 -13.65
C ARG A 113 5.42 1.19 -12.22
N GLU A 114 4.39 0.34 -12.06
CA GLU A 114 3.94 -0.07 -10.73
C GLU A 114 4.97 -0.95 -10.00
N ILE A 115 5.72 -1.81 -10.70
CA ILE A 115 6.85 -2.56 -10.12
C ILE A 115 7.90 -1.58 -9.57
N ALA A 116 8.27 -0.54 -10.31
CA ALA A 116 9.23 0.47 -9.87
C ALA A 116 8.71 1.23 -8.63
N ILE A 117 7.43 1.61 -8.63
CA ILE A 117 6.78 2.30 -7.51
C ILE A 117 6.74 1.41 -6.27
N LEU A 118 6.26 0.17 -6.39
CA LEU A 118 6.18 -0.76 -5.26
C LEU A 118 7.56 -1.09 -4.71
N THR A 119 8.56 -1.28 -5.58
CA THR A 119 9.95 -1.50 -5.13
C THR A 119 10.43 -0.31 -4.31
N THR A 120 10.21 0.90 -4.77
CA THR A 120 10.59 2.12 -4.03
C THR A 120 9.82 2.22 -2.71
N ALA A 121 8.51 2.02 -2.73
CA ALA A 121 7.67 2.05 -1.52
C ALA A 121 8.16 1.03 -0.47
N ARG A 122 8.58 -0.18 -0.93
CA ARG A 122 9.12 -1.21 -0.04
C ARG A 122 10.49 -0.85 0.52
N GLU A 123 11.40 -0.35 -0.28
CA GLU A 123 12.74 -0.01 0.20
C GLU A 123 12.73 1.27 1.08
N MET A 124 11.71 2.12 0.94
CA MET A 124 11.45 3.25 1.83
C MET A 124 10.55 2.90 3.03
N ASP A 125 10.10 1.66 3.18
CA ASP A 125 9.11 1.18 4.15
C ASP A 125 7.87 2.08 4.24
N SER A 126 7.43 2.63 3.10
CA SER A 126 6.30 3.54 3.00
C SER A 126 4.98 2.78 2.93
N GLN A 127 4.35 2.58 4.09
CA GLN A 127 3.06 1.90 4.21
C GLN A 127 1.97 2.58 3.37
N PHE A 128 1.95 3.91 3.35
CA PHE A 128 0.92 4.67 2.64
C PHE A 128 1.04 4.49 1.12
N GLU A 129 2.24 4.67 0.54
CA GLU A 129 2.48 4.47 -0.89
C GLU A 129 2.21 3.02 -1.29
N TRP A 130 2.66 2.07 -0.47
CA TRP A 130 2.41 0.65 -0.71
C TRP A 130 0.91 0.35 -0.78
N SER A 131 0.13 0.79 0.23
CA SER A 131 -1.31 0.52 0.31
C SER A 131 -2.11 1.20 -0.79
N ALA A 132 -1.60 2.32 -1.34
CA ALA A 132 -2.20 2.98 -2.49
C ALA A 132 -1.89 2.27 -3.81
N HIS A 133 -0.67 1.74 -3.97
CA HIS A 133 -0.17 1.23 -5.24
C HIS A 133 -0.29 -0.29 -5.42
N GLU A 134 -0.38 -1.11 -4.36
CA GLU A 134 -0.59 -2.56 -4.51
C GLU A 134 -1.88 -2.90 -5.28
N PRO A 135 -3.04 -2.29 -4.99
CA PRO A 135 -4.25 -2.51 -5.79
C PRO A 135 -4.13 -2.05 -7.24
N GLU A 136 -3.45 -0.92 -7.49
CA GLU A 136 -3.21 -0.43 -8.85
C GLU A 136 -2.25 -1.36 -9.61
N ALA A 137 -1.21 -1.88 -8.96
CA ALA A 137 -0.29 -2.83 -9.56
C ALA A 137 -1.02 -4.11 -10.02
N LEU A 138 -1.90 -4.66 -9.19
CA LEU A 138 -2.73 -5.81 -9.54
C LEU A 138 -3.62 -5.51 -10.76
N LYS A 139 -4.24 -4.35 -10.80
CA LYS A 139 -5.09 -3.88 -11.90
C LYS A 139 -4.30 -3.69 -13.20
N GLU A 140 -3.06 -3.23 -13.11
CA GLU A 140 -2.15 -3.05 -14.25
C GLU A 140 -1.42 -4.35 -14.65
N GLY A 141 -1.81 -5.49 -14.06
CA GLY A 141 -1.34 -6.82 -14.45
C GLY A 141 -0.01 -7.24 -13.83
N VAL A 142 0.40 -6.64 -12.71
CA VAL A 142 1.51 -7.18 -11.92
C VAL A 142 1.04 -8.44 -11.22
N GLU A 143 1.73 -9.55 -11.46
CA GLU A 143 1.37 -10.83 -10.87
C GLU A 143 1.53 -10.81 -9.33
N PRO A 144 0.63 -11.47 -8.57
CA PRO A 144 0.74 -11.54 -7.10
C PRO A 144 2.09 -12.04 -6.63
N ARG A 145 2.71 -12.98 -7.36
CA ARG A 145 4.06 -13.49 -7.06
C ARG A 145 5.13 -12.39 -7.12
N VAL A 146 5.04 -11.47 -8.09
CA VAL A 146 5.99 -10.35 -8.21
C VAL A 146 5.81 -9.40 -7.04
N ILE A 147 4.56 -9.10 -6.68
CA ILE A 147 4.22 -8.28 -5.50
C ILE A 147 4.77 -8.91 -4.22
N ASP A 148 4.60 -10.21 -4.03
CA ASP A 148 5.15 -10.93 -2.87
C ASP A 148 6.67 -10.88 -2.80
N VAL A 149 7.36 -11.03 -3.95
CA VAL A 149 8.82 -10.90 -4.02
C VAL A 149 9.28 -9.51 -3.58
N ILE A 150 8.59 -8.46 -4.00
CA ILE A 150 8.90 -7.09 -3.57
C ILE A 150 8.56 -6.93 -2.09
N LYS A 151 7.33 -7.26 -1.69
CA LYS A 151 6.77 -7.10 -0.34
C LYS A 151 7.67 -7.72 0.75
N HIS A 152 8.14 -8.91 0.52
CA HIS A 152 8.91 -9.70 1.49
C HIS A 152 10.42 -9.69 1.21
N ARG A 153 10.89 -8.85 0.29
CA ARG A 153 12.31 -8.77 -0.12
C ARG A 153 12.90 -10.13 -0.49
N LEU A 154 12.10 -10.98 -1.15
CA LEU A 154 12.53 -12.32 -1.57
C LEU A 154 13.47 -12.25 -2.78
N SER A 155 14.11 -13.40 -3.09
CA SER A 155 14.93 -13.53 -4.30
C SER A 155 14.09 -13.31 -5.56
N THR A 156 14.64 -12.59 -6.53
CA THR A 156 14.03 -12.37 -7.84
C THR A 156 14.19 -13.56 -8.80
N ALA A 157 14.83 -14.64 -8.35
CA ALA A 157 15.04 -15.84 -9.15
C ALA A 157 13.70 -16.43 -9.64
N GLY A 158 13.63 -16.69 -10.95
CA GLY A 158 12.45 -17.24 -11.60
C GLY A 158 11.33 -16.22 -11.88
N LEU A 159 11.57 -14.92 -11.70
CA LEU A 159 10.76 -13.86 -12.29
C LEU A 159 11.18 -13.61 -13.75
N ASP A 160 10.32 -12.91 -14.50
CA ASP A 160 10.69 -12.35 -15.80
C ASP A 160 11.94 -11.46 -15.65
N GLU A 161 12.79 -11.44 -16.68
CA GLU A 161 14.07 -10.72 -16.65
C GLU A 161 13.88 -9.22 -16.42
N THR A 162 12.86 -8.63 -17.03
CA THR A 162 12.55 -7.19 -16.88
C THR A 162 12.13 -6.87 -15.46
N ASP A 163 11.24 -7.68 -14.89
CA ASP A 163 10.76 -7.52 -13.52
C ASP A 163 11.91 -7.64 -12.52
N ALA A 164 12.67 -8.73 -12.62
CA ALA A 164 13.83 -8.98 -11.78
C ALA A 164 14.82 -7.80 -11.84
N THR A 165 15.09 -7.29 -13.06
CA THR A 165 16.02 -6.19 -13.26
C THR A 165 15.54 -4.88 -12.64
N VAL A 166 14.25 -4.54 -12.77
CA VAL A 166 13.67 -3.31 -12.17
C VAL A 166 13.69 -3.41 -10.64
N ILE A 167 13.33 -4.57 -10.09
CA ILE A 167 13.34 -4.81 -8.64
C ILE A 167 14.77 -4.70 -8.08
N GLU A 168 15.72 -5.42 -8.67
CA GLU A 168 17.12 -5.37 -8.21
C GLU A 168 17.74 -3.98 -8.37
N PHE A 169 17.38 -3.26 -9.44
CA PHE A 169 17.84 -1.89 -9.65
C PHE A 169 17.36 -0.96 -8.52
N GLY A 170 16.08 -1.01 -8.17
CA GLY A 170 15.54 -0.21 -7.07
C GLY A 170 16.13 -0.59 -5.71
N ARG A 171 16.33 -1.90 -5.43
CA ARG A 171 17.01 -2.38 -4.22
C ARG A 171 18.42 -1.85 -4.10
N GLN A 172 19.18 -1.90 -5.18
CA GLN A 172 20.55 -1.42 -5.20
C GLN A 172 20.65 0.10 -5.04
N ILE A 173 19.67 0.86 -5.55
CA ILE A 173 19.61 2.32 -5.35
C ILE A 173 19.32 2.67 -3.88
N PHE A 174 18.27 2.11 -3.30
CA PHE A 174 17.74 2.60 -2.03
C PHE A 174 18.23 1.85 -0.80
N ARG A 175 18.50 0.56 -0.93
CA ARG A 175 19.00 -0.27 0.17
C ARG A 175 20.51 -0.38 0.19
N ASP A 176 21.11 -0.69 -0.97
CA ASP A 176 22.55 -0.98 -1.05
C ASP A 176 23.37 0.28 -1.36
N HIS A 177 22.71 1.36 -1.77
CA HIS A 177 23.29 2.66 -2.14
C HIS A 177 24.39 2.56 -3.21
N LYS A 178 24.36 1.50 -4.00
CA LYS A 178 25.31 1.23 -5.08
C LYS A 178 24.71 0.29 -6.11
N VAL A 179 24.63 0.75 -7.35
CA VAL A 179 24.22 -0.09 -8.49
C VAL A 179 25.46 -0.79 -9.05
N THR A 180 25.37 -2.11 -9.21
CA THR A 180 26.47 -2.89 -9.82
C THR A 180 26.56 -2.65 -11.32
N PRO A 181 27.77 -2.81 -11.94
CA PRO A 181 27.93 -2.69 -13.39
C PRO A 181 27.00 -3.63 -14.17
N GLU A 182 26.74 -4.83 -13.66
CA GLU A 182 25.89 -5.84 -14.29
C GLU A 182 24.42 -5.40 -14.30
N THR A 183 23.90 -4.93 -13.18
CA THR A 183 22.53 -4.42 -13.08
C THR A 183 22.36 -3.16 -13.95
N PHE A 184 23.32 -2.24 -13.91
CA PHE A 184 23.32 -1.06 -14.77
C PHE A 184 23.29 -1.44 -16.26
N ALA A 185 24.12 -2.38 -16.69
CA ALA A 185 24.16 -2.84 -18.07
C ALA A 185 22.83 -3.45 -18.52
N LYS A 186 22.16 -4.26 -17.65
CA LYS A 186 20.84 -4.83 -17.93
C LYS A 186 19.78 -3.75 -18.09
N VAL A 187 19.68 -2.81 -17.15
CA VAL A 187 18.71 -1.69 -17.24
C VAL A 187 18.95 -0.87 -18.51
N LYS A 188 20.22 -0.57 -18.83
CA LYS A 188 20.58 0.15 -20.05
C LYS A 188 20.20 -0.61 -21.32
N THR A 189 20.35 -1.94 -21.33
CA THR A 189 19.97 -2.78 -22.47
C THR A 189 18.46 -2.84 -22.65
N LEU A 190 17.71 -3.02 -21.57
CA LEU A 190 16.24 -3.15 -21.61
C LEU A 190 15.53 -1.83 -21.95
N PHE A 191 16.02 -0.73 -21.43
CA PHE A 191 15.29 0.55 -21.49
C PHE A 191 16.00 1.63 -22.32
N GLY A 192 17.29 1.47 -22.59
CA GLY A 192 18.13 2.51 -23.17
C GLY A 192 18.48 3.63 -22.16
N PRO A 193 19.44 4.50 -22.49
CA PRO A 193 19.96 5.49 -21.55
C PRO A 193 18.91 6.52 -21.10
N ASN A 194 18.02 6.93 -22.00
CA ASN A 194 16.99 7.92 -21.71
C ASN A 194 15.99 7.41 -20.65
N LYS A 195 15.40 6.24 -20.91
CA LYS A 195 14.44 5.61 -19.97
C LYS A 195 15.09 5.11 -18.70
N LEU A 196 16.37 4.76 -18.70
CA LEU A 196 17.12 4.47 -17.48
C LEU A 196 17.10 5.69 -16.55
N VAL A 197 17.38 6.89 -17.08
CA VAL A 197 17.35 8.14 -16.29
C VAL A 197 15.93 8.43 -15.80
N GLU A 198 14.93 8.30 -16.68
CA GLU A 198 13.51 8.49 -16.32
C GLU A 198 13.02 7.48 -15.27
N LEU A 199 13.51 6.23 -15.30
CA LEU A 199 13.20 5.22 -14.28
C LEU A 199 13.77 5.62 -12.90
N VAL A 200 15.01 6.12 -12.87
CA VAL A 200 15.59 6.65 -11.62
C VAL A 200 14.81 7.86 -11.14
N MET A 201 14.41 8.76 -12.03
CA MET A 201 13.59 9.92 -11.68
C MET A 201 12.21 9.50 -11.14
N LEU A 202 11.57 8.49 -11.73
CA LEU A 202 10.32 7.93 -11.23
C LEU A 202 10.49 7.39 -9.80
N MET A 203 11.47 6.53 -9.59
CA MET A 203 11.78 5.96 -8.27
C MET A 203 12.14 7.06 -7.26
N GLY A 204 12.98 8.02 -7.64
CA GLY A 204 13.36 9.16 -6.80
C GLY A 204 12.17 10.06 -6.42
N ASN A 205 11.23 10.28 -7.34
CA ASN A 205 10.00 11.02 -7.05
C ASN A 205 9.17 10.31 -5.98
N TYR A 206 9.03 8.99 -6.04
CA TYR A 206 8.32 8.20 -5.02
C TYR A 206 9.10 8.10 -3.70
N ALA A 207 10.42 8.04 -3.73
CA ALA A 207 11.23 8.10 -2.51
C ALA A 207 11.08 9.47 -1.81
N GLY A 208 11.06 10.57 -2.57
CA GLY A 208 10.78 11.91 -2.04
C GLY A 208 9.37 12.02 -1.44
N THR A 209 8.37 11.41 -2.09
CA THR A 209 7.01 11.35 -1.55
C THR A 209 6.97 10.53 -0.26
N ALA A 210 7.61 9.36 -0.23
CA ALA A 210 7.68 8.52 0.97
C ALA A 210 8.34 9.27 2.15
N ALA A 211 9.43 10.00 1.91
CA ALA A 211 10.08 10.82 2.92
C ALA A 211 9.15 11.92 3.47
N LEU A 212 8.37 12.57 2.58
CA LEU A 212 7.40 13.58 2.97
C LEU A 212 6.28 12.98 3.84
N LEU A 213 5.73 11.83 3.45
CA LEU A 213 4.71 11.11 4.20
C LEU A 213 5.22 10.69 5.59
N THR A 214 6.45 10.19 5.66
CA THR A 214 7.10 9.82 6.93
C THR A 214 7.28 11.04 7.84
N ALA A 215 7.72 12.18 7.30
CA ALA A 215 7.98 13.38 8.08
C ALA A 215 6.73 13.92 8.81
N VAL A 216 5.56 13.76 8.17
CA VAL A 216 4.27 14.20 8.76
C VAL A 216 3.49 13.07 9.43
N ASP A 217 4.06 11.87 9.50
CA ASP A 217 3.40 10.66 10.02
C ASP A 217 2.02 10.42 9.40
N MET A 218 2.01 10.30 8.07
CA MET A 218 0.78 10.07 7.31
C MET A 218 0.15 8.73 7.68
N GLN A 219 -1.09 8.79 8.17
CA GLN A 219 -1.87 7.60 8.50
C GLN A 219 -2.63 7.06 7.28
N LEU A 220 -2.90 5.77 7.28
CA LEU A 220 -3.80 5.16 6.29
C LEU A 220 -5.22 5.75 6.41
N HIS A 221 -5.99 5.68 5.33
CA HIS A 221 -7.39 6.09 5.39
C HIS A 221 -8.19 5.25 6.40
N PRO A 222 -9.21 5.82 7.03
CA PRO A 222 -10.05 5.09 7.98
C PRO A 222 -10.56 3.78 7.38
N GLY A 223 -10.36 2.68 8.11
CA GLY A 223 -10.77 1.34 7.68
C GLY A 223 -9.80 0.61 6.73
N GLN A 224 -8.77 1.27 6.21
CA GLN A 224 -7.71 0.58 5.48
C GLN A 224 -6.82 -0.24 6.43
N LYS A 225 -6.45 -1.44 6.00
CA LYS A 225 -5.49 -2.28 6.70
C LYS A 225 -4.09 -2.06 6.13
N PRO A 226 -3.05 -2.08 7.00
CA PRO A 226 -1.69 -2.07 6.50
C PRO A 226 -1.42 -3.33 5.67
N LEU A 227 -0.89 -3.12 4.46
CA LEU A 227 -0.59 -4.20 3.51
C LEU A 227 0.90 -4.55 3.47
N LEU A 228 1.76 -3.61 3.88
CA LEU A 228 3.21 -3.80 3.92
C LEU A 228 3.64 -4.25 5.32
N PRO A 229 4.31 -5.41 5.47
CA PRO A 229 4.89 -5.79 6.75
C PRO A 229 6.11 -4.89 7.03
N ILE A 230 5.96 -3.94 7.94
CA ILE A 230 7.04 -3.09 8.44
C ILE A 230 7.56 -3.70 9.74
N PRO A 231 8.89 -3.71 9.99
CA PRO A 231 9.49 -4.25 11.21
C PRO A 231 9.00 -3.58 12.49
#